data_d33c8139e86dac652332fbce5b06f346
#
_entry.id   d33c8139e86dac652332fbce5b06f346
#
_cell.length_a   1.000
_cell.length_b   1.000
_cell.length_c   1.000
_cell.angle_alpha   90.00
_cell.angle_beta   90.00
_cell.angle_gamma   90.00
#
_symmetry.space_group_name_H-M   'P 1'
#
loop_
_entity.id
_entity.type
_entity.pdbx_description
1 polymer ?
#
loop_
_entity_poly.entity_id
_entity_poly.type
_entity_poly.pdbx_seq_one_letter_code
_entity_poly.pdbx_strand_id
1 'polypeptide(L)'
;KEENILFELIQTVDAMTYDQIQQFLTKFLGCSENVPKYIIHNLIRMRAIEATQEDEEGYITCGNSGFQTNANINTDVIYALYYLLDKAKTLDEVLSLVPSNMNNVALSFILNGEYYEATYVSLDEMYKIDMIRKRYENDCLDAEYQKDEVIPFRSVFMFGVKTDEEEREILDKFEKMNLQIPHSIVIFHSKNPITKPNYTEFSIE
;
A
#
# COMPACT_ATOMS: atom_id res chain seq x y z
N LYS A 1 8.60 -21.19 -9.63
CA LYS A 1 9.10 -19.80 -9.84
C LYS A 1 8.12 -18.81 -9.26
N GLU A 2 6.86 -18.86 -9.65
CA GLU A 2 5.80 -17.96 -9.22
C GLU A 2 5.55 -18.06 -7.71
N GLU A 3 5.62 -19.26 -7.12
CA GLU A 3 5.50 -19.49 -5.67
C GLU A 3 6.57 -18.73 -4.89
N ASN A 4 7.82 -18.72 -5.35
CA ASN A 4 8.90 -18.01 -4.67
C ASN A 4 8.70 -16.50 -4.73
N ILE A 5 8.31 -15.97 -5.89
CA ILE A 5 8.06 -14.53 -6.06
C ILE A 5 6.91 -14.09 -5.15
N LEU A 6 5.82 -14.86 -5.10
CA LEU A 6 4.71 -14.56 -4.20
C LEU A 6 5.13 -14.61 -2.73
N PHE A 7 5.90 -15.63 -2.35
CA PHE A 7 6.39 -15.76 -0.97
C PHE A 7 7.27 -14.58 -0.56
N GLU A 8 8.23 -14.18 -1.40
CA GLU A 8 9.07 -13.01 -1.18
C GLU A 8 8.24 -11.71 -1.05
N LEU A 9 7.20 -11.56 -1.88
CA LEU A 9 6.30 -10.43 -1.79
C LEU A 9 5.54 -10.40 -0.46
N ILE A 10 4.96 -11.54 -0.03
CA ILE A 10 4.25 -11.63 1.24
C ILE A 10 5.21 -11.34 2.41
N GLN A 11 6.46 -11.83 2.35
CA GLN A 11 7.47 -11.50 3.37
C GLN A 11 7.79 -10.00 3.43
N THR A 12 7.75 -9.33 2.29
CA THR A 12 8.06 -7.89 2.19
C THR A 12 6.93 -7.03 2.76
N VAL A 13 5.68 -7.44 2.56
CA VAL A 13 4.50 -6.62 2.91
C VAL A 13 3.75 -7.14 4.16
N ASP A 14 4.23 -8.23 4.76
CA ASP A 14 3.68 -8.92 5.93
C ASP A 14 2.35 -9.64 5.70
N ALA A 15 1.43 -9.07 4.94
CA ALA A 15 0.12 -9.67 4.66
C ALA A 15 -0.44 -9.23 3.31
N MET A 16 -1.19 -10.12 2.67
CA MET A 16 -1.98 -9.83 1.46
C MET A 16 -3.35 -10.49 1.55
N THR A 17 -4.35 -9.90 0.91
CA THR A 17 -5.65 -10.55 0.72
C THR A 17 -5.60 -11.55 -0.44
N TYR A 18 -6.57 -12.49 -0.47
CA TYR A 18 -6.71 -13.40 -1.61
C TYR A 18 -6.90 -12.66 -2.94
N ASP A 19 -7.67 -11.59 -2.94
CA ASP A 19 -7.89 -10.77 -4.13
C ASP A 19 -6.60 -10.10 -4.61
N GLN A 20 -5.79 -9.57 -3.70
CA GLN A 20 -4.48 -9.00 -4.02
C GLN A 20 -3.52 -10.03 -4.60
N ILE A 21 -3.48 -11.24 -4.03
CA ILE A 21 -2.66 -12.34 -4.55
C ILE A 21 -3.14 -12.75 -5.93
N GLN A 22 -4.46 -12.85 -6.14
CA GLN A 22 -5.02 -13.18 -7.45
C GLN A 22 -4.65 -12.12 -8.48
N GLN A 23 -4.82 -10.84 -8.18
CA GLN A 23 -4.43 -9.75 -9.07
C GLN A 23 -2.94 -9.77 -9.39
N PHE A 24 -2.10 -9.95 -8.38
CA PHE A 24 -0.64 -10.02 -8.57
C PHE A 24 -0.24 -11.16 -9.49
N LEU A 25 -0.71 -12.38 -9.23
CA LEU A 25 -0.35 -13.55 -10.01
C LEU A 25 -0.90 -13.50 -11.45
N THR A 26 -2.11 -12.99 -11.63
CA THR A 26 -2.72 -12.92 -12.97
C THR A 26 -2.21 -11.73 -13.77
N LYS A 27 -2.13 -10.55 -13.18
CA LYS A 27 -1.78 -9.31 -13.87
C LYS A 27 -0.27 -9.19 -14.14
N PHE A 28 0.57 -9.48 -13.12
CA PHE A 28 2.01 -9.29 -13.23
C PHE A 28 2.79 -10.53 -13.64
N LEU A 29 2.35 -11.72 -13.23
CA LEU A 29 3.01 -12.97 -13.59
C LEU A 29 2.33 -13.71 -14.74
N GLY A 30 1.21 -13.19 -15.25
CA GLY A 30 0.50 -13.77 -16.40
C GLY A 30 -0.11 -15.15 -16.14
N CYS A 31 -0.34 -15.52 -14.88
CA CYS A 31 -0.95 -16.78 -14.51
C CYS A 31 -2.42 -16.84 -14.97
N SER A 32 -2.92 -18.00 -15.33
CA SER A 32 -4.35 -18.18 -15.57
C SER A 32 -5.14 -18.12 -14.25
N GLU A 33 -6.43 -17.77 -14.31
CA GLU A 33 -7.30 -17.51 -13.15
C GLU A 33 -7.35 -18.63 -12.09
N ASN A 34 -7.11 -19.88 -12.50
CA ASN A 34 -7.14 -21.04 -11.58
C ASN A 34 -5.79 -21.27 -10.86
N VAL A 35 -4.70 -20.73 -11.36
CA VAL A 35 -3.35 -20.96 -10.82
C VAL A 35 -3.14 -20.34 -9.44
N PRO A 36 -3.65 -19.14 -9.13
CA PRO A 36 -3.49 -18.55 -7.80
C PRO A 36 -3.97 -19.45 -6.65
N LYS A 37 -5.16 -20.05 -6.79
CA LYS A 37 -5.70 -20.98 -5.76
C LYS A 37 -4.76 -22.17 -5.54
N TYR A 38 -4.18 -22.71 -6.59
CA TYR A 38 -3.26 -23.83 -6.51
C TYR A 38 -1.94 -23.43 -5.82
N ILE A 39 -1.37 -22.27 -6.17
CA ILE A 39 -0.15 -21.74 -5.55
C ILE A 39 -0.36 -21.50 -4.06
N ILE A 40 -1.44 -20.81 -3.68
CA ILE A 40 -1.77 -20.54 -2.27
C ILE A 40 -1.90 -21.87 -1.51
N HIS A 41 -2.66 -22.82 -2.04
CA HIS A 41 -2.84 -24.12 -1.38
C HIS A 41 -1.52 -24.88 -1.19
N ASN A 42 -0.63 -24.85 -2.16
CA ASN A 42 0.68 -25.46 -2.05
C ASN A 42 1.55 -24.80 -0.97
N LEU A 43 1.61 -23.49 -0.95
CA LEU A 43 2.37 -22.73 0.04
C LEU A 43 1.84 -22.95 1.47
N ILE A 44 0.52 -23.03 1.64
CA ILE A 44 -0.10 -23.39 2.94
C ILE A 44 0.28 -24.81 3.34
N ARG A 45 0.19 -25.77 2.41
CA ARG A 45 0.57 -27.17 2.67
C ARG A 45 2.04 -27.31 3.06
N MET A 46 2.92 -26.49 2.48
CA MET A 46 4.34 -26.43 2.84
C MET A 46 4.61 -25.64 4.12
N ARG A 47 3.59 -25.07 4.73
CA ARG A 47 3.69 -24.17 5.90
C ARG A 47 4.58 -22.95 5.66
N ALA A 48 4.69 -22.52 4.41
CA ALA A 48 5.39 -21.28 4.05
C ALA A 48 4.54 -20.04 4.32
N ILE A 49 3.23 -20.17 4.14
CA ILE A 49 2.24 -19.12 4.44
C ILE A 49 1.10 -19.69 5.28
N GLU A 50 0.38 -18.82 5.96
CA GLU A 50 -0.78 -19.13 6.78
C GLU A 50 -1.97 -18.26 6.39
N ALA A 51 -3.17 -18.86 6.37
CA ALA A 51 -4.42 -18.12 6.21
C ALA A 51 -4.94 -17.72 7.61
N THR A 52 -5.28 -16.46 7.80
CA THR A 52 -5.75 -15.96 9.10
C THR A 52 -7.25 -16.13 9.33
N GLN A 53 -8.00 -16.44 8.27
CA GLN A 53 -9.43 -16.78 8.36
C GLN A 53 -9.74 -17.94 7.41
N GLU A 54 -10.77 -18.72 7.76
CA GLU A 54 -11.23 -19.87 6.97
C GLU A 54 -12.04 -19.44 5.73
N ASP A 55 -12.46 -18.18 5.64
CA ASP A 55 -13.25 -17.66 4.54
C ASP A 55 -12.39 -17.09 3.41
N GLU A 56 -12.98 -17.02 2.19
CA GLU A 56 -12.32 -16.47 0.99
C GLU A 56 -11.90 -14.98 1.14
N GLU A 57 -12.39 -14.30 2.17
CA GLU A 57 -12.09 -12.91 2.52
C GLU A 57 -10.94 -12.77 3.53
N GLY A 58 -10.16 -13.82 3.77
CA GLY A 58 -9.07 -13.83 4.73
C GLY A 58 -7.78 -13.16 4.23
N TYR A 59 -6.84 -13.05 5.16
CA TYR A 59 -5.47 -12.61 4.88
C TYR A 59 -4.52 -13.79 4.80
N ILE A 60 -3.51 -13.65 3.98
CA ILE A 60 -2.38 -14.57 3.90
C ILE A 60 -1.15 -13.89 4.49
N THR A 61 -0.47 -14.56 5.41
CA THR A 61 0.76 -14.11 6.07
C THR A 61 1.85 -15.18 5.96
N CYS A 62 3.10 -14.82 6.24
CA CYS A 62 4.18 -15.82 6.32
C CYS A 62 4.09 -16.65 7.59
N GLY A 63 4.04 -17.98 7.45
CA GLY A 63 3.86 -18.95 8.55
C GLY A 63 4.99 -19.02 9.57
N ASN A 64 6.16 -18.44 9.30
CA ASN A 64 7.33 -18.45 10.20
C ASN A 64 7.64 -17.09 10.81
N SER A 65 6.75 -16.12 10.71
CA SER A 65 7.02 -14.75 11.16
C SER A 65 7.11 -14.61 12.68
N GLY A 66 6.88 -15.66 13.48
CA GLY A 66 6.85 -15.55 14.94
C GLY A 66 5.79 -14.56 15.47
N PHE A 67 5.07 -13.93 14.58
CA PHE A 67 3.96 -13.07 14.86
C PHE A 67 2.79 -13.94 15.28
N GLN A 68 2.38 -13.77 16.51
CA GLN A 68 1.15 -14.37 17.02
C GLN A 68 0.02 -13.96 16.07
N THR A 69 -0.82 -14.89 15.71
CA THR A 69 -1.99 -14.80 14.84
C THR A 69 -3.03 -13.73 15.26
N ASN A 70 -2.74 -12.92 16.25
CA ASN A 70 -3.47 -11.74 16.71
C ASN A 70 -2.67 -10.44 16.52
N ALA A 71 -1.52 -10.47 15.85
CA ALA A 71 -0.82 -9.25 15.49
C ALA A 71 -1.71 -8.47 14.52
N ASN A 72 -1.93 -7.22 14.84
CA ASN A 72 -2.69 -6.26 14.05
C ASN A 72 -2.24 -6.35 12.59
N ILE A 73 -3.08 -6.98 11.76
CA ILE A 73 -2.87 -7.00 10.31
C ILE A 73 -2.78 -5.54 9.92
N ASN A 74 -1.68 -5.17 9.28
CA ASN A 74 -1.45 -3.80 8.91
C ASN A 74 -2.36 -3.44 7.72
N THR A 75 -3.60 -3.01 8.04
CA THR A 75 -4.60 -2.62 7.07
C THR A 75 -4.11 -1.49 6.16
N ASP A 76 -3.20 -0.66 6.65
CA ASP A 76 -2.62 0.44 5.91
C ASP A 76 -1.81 -0.07 4.70
N VAL A 77 -1.04 -1.13 4.89
CA VAL A 77 -0.29 -1.81 3.82
C VAL A 77 -1.24 -2.43 2.79
N ILE A 78 -2.38 -2.97 3.23
CA ILE A 78 -3.38 -3.55 2.34
C ILE A 78 -3.95 -2.50 1.39
N TYR A 79 -4.30 -1.32 1.89
CA TYR A 79 -4.74 -0.20 1.05
C TYR A 79 -3.64 0.27 0.10
N ALA A 80 -2.41 0.38 0.57
CA ALA A 80 -1.27 0.76 -0.25
C ALA A 80 -1.02 -0.24 -1.40
N LEU A 81 -1.16 -1.54 -1.13
CA LEU A 81 -1.05 -2.58 -2.14
C LEU A 81 -2.18 -2.49 -3.18
N TYR A 82 -3.41 -2.21 -2.79
CA TYR A 82 -4.49 -2.00 -3.76
C TYR A 82 -4.19 -0.84 -4.70
N TYR A 83 -3.71 0.28 -4.16
CA TYR A 83 -3.30 1.42 -4.96
C TYR A 83 -2.16 1.05 -5.94
N LEU A 84 -1.10 0.41 -5.44
CA LEU A 84 0.03 -0.02 -6.25
C LEU A 84 -0.40 -0.99 -7.37
N LEU A 85 -1.17 -2.03 -7.03
CA LEU A 85 -1.62 -3.05 -7.98
C LEU A 85 -2.55 -2.47 -9.06
N ASP A 86 -3.29 -1.41 -8.74
CA ASP A 86 -4.13 -0.72 -9.71
C ASP A 86 -3.31 0.18 -10.64
N LYS A 87 -2.37 0.93 -10.10
CA LYS A 87 -1.53 1.88 -10.86
C LYS A 87 -0.51 1.18 -11.75
N ALA A 88 0.17 0.16 -11.25
CA ALA A 88 1.12 -0.61 -12.03
C ALA A 88 0.41 -1.50 -13.06
N LYS A 89 0.84 -1.43 -14.31
CA LYS A 89 0.32 -2.29 -15.39
C LYS A 89 1.06 -3.62 -15.46
N THR A 90 2.36 -3.60 -15.16
CA THR A 90 3.25 -4.75 -15.20
C THR A 90 4.20 -4.73 -14.01
N LEU A 91 4.84 -5.88 -13.72
CA LEU A 91 5.86 -5.97 -12.67
C LEU A 91 7.10 -5.14 -13.03
N ASP A 92 7.42 -5.00 -14.31
CA ASP A 92 8.59 -4.25 -14.77
C ASP A 92 8.48 -2.73 -14.49
N GLU A 93 7.27 -2.23 -14.31
CA GLU A 93 7.03 -0.84 -13.89
C GLU A 93 7.34 -0.64 -12.40
N VAL A 94 7.23 -1.69 -11.58
CA VAL A 94 7.53 -1.67 -10.15
C VAL A 94 8.98 -2.07 -9.95
N LEU A 95 9.88 -1.09 -9.85
CA LEU A 95 11.32 -1.34 -9.74
C LEU A 95 11.73 -1.74 -8.32
N SER A 96 11.02 -1.27 -7.31
CA SER A 96 11.34 -1.57 -5.91
C SER A 96 10.09 -1.44 -5.04
N LEU A 97 9.98 -2.35 -4.08
CA LEU A 97 8.99 -2.33 -3.03
C LEU A 97 9.75 -2.41 -1.70
N VAL A 98 9.67 -1.38 -0.88
CA VAL A 98 10.43 -1.29 0.36
C VAL A 98 9.47 -1.21 1.53
N PRO A 99 9.60 -2.11 2.53
CA PRO A 99 8.88 -1.96 3.79
C PRO A 99 9.27 -0.63 4.43
N SER A 100 8.30 0.14 4.84
CA SER A 100 8.59 1.41 5.47
C SER A 100 9.09 1.22 6.90
N ASN A 101 10.27 1.75 7.19
CA ASN A 101 10.79 1.89 8.56
C ASN A 101 10.33 3.20 9.22
N MET A 102 9.52 4.00 8.52
CA MET A 102 9.04 5.29 9.02
C MET A 102 7.66 5.13 9.65
N ASN A 103 7.49 5.63 10.86
CA ASN A 103 6.28 5.45 11.67
C ASN A 103 4.96 5.90 11.02
N ASN A 104 5.02 6.67 9.92
CA ASN A 104 3.84 7.25 9.27
C ASN A 104 3.64 6.80 7.82
N VAL A 105 4.51 5.96 7.28
CA VAL A 105 4.43 5.46 5.90
C VAL A 105 4.09 3.98 5.94
N ALA A 106 3.02 3.58 5.28
CA ALA A 106 2.61 2.19 5.21
C ALA A 106 3.47 1.37 4.25
N LEU A 107 3.76 1.95 3.07
CA LEU A 107 4.51 1.29 2.01
C LEU A 107 5.22 2.33 1.16
N SER A 108 6.48 2.04 0.81
CA SER A 108 7.26 2.81 -0.16
C SER A 108 7.53 1.97 -1.40
N PHE A 109 7.45 2.58 -2.58
CA PHE A 109 7.70 1.88 -3.84
C PHE A 109 8.19 2.82 -4.93
N ILE A 110 8.90 2.25 -5.91
CA ILE A 110 9.29 2.96 -7.12
C ILE A 110 8.43 2.43 -8.27
N LEU A 111 7.69 3.32 -8.89
CA LEU A 111 6.82 3.04 -10.02
C LEU A 111 7.17 3.98 -11.16
N ASN A 112 7.50 3.43 -12.34
CA ASN A 112 7.91 4.21 -13.52
C ASN A 112 9.08 5.19 -13.27
N GLY A 113 9.98 4.85 -12.34
CA GLY A 113 11.12 5.68 -11.98
C GLY A 113 10.83 6.80 -10.98
N GLU A 114 9.58 6.95 -10.55
CA GLU A 114 9.19 7.87 -9.48
C GLU A 114 9.08 7.15 -8.14
N TYR A 115 9.52 7.81 -7.06
CA TYR A 115 9.45 7.27 -5.70
C TYR A 115 8.16 7.73 -5.00
N TYR A 116 7.42 6.77 -4.49
CA TYR A 116 6.15 6.97 -3.81
C TYR A 116 6.21 6.54 -2.36
N GLU A 117 5.51 7.28 -1.51
CA GLU A 117 5.26 6.92 -0.13
C GLU A 117 3.76 6.95 0.16
N ALA A 118 3.20 5.78 0.41
CA ALA A 118 1.78 5.63 0.73
C ALA A 118 1.57 5.67 2.24
N THR A 119 0.70 6.55 2.69
CA THR A 119 0.37 6.75 4.10
C THR A 119 -1.14 6.66 4.31
N TYR A 120 -1.57 5.78 5.20
CA TYR A 120 -2.96 5.75 5.63
C TYR A 120 -3.19 6.78 6.74
N VAL A 121 -4.25 7.56 6.58
CA VAL A 121 -4.58 8.65 7.49
C VAL A 121 -6.05 8.53 7.90
N SER A 122 -6.32 8.50 9.18
CA SER A 122 -7.68 8.67 9.71
C SER A 122 -7.98 10.14 9.99
N LEU A 123 -9.25 10.50 10.13
CA LEU A 123 -9.65 11.89 10.36
C LEU A 123 -9.06 12.52 11.63
N ASP A 124 -8.77 11.72 12.64
CA ASP A 124 -8.12 12.11 13.90
C ASP A 124 -6.59 12.13 13.80
N GLU A 125 -6.01 11.58 12.72
CA GLU A 125 -4.56 11.52 12.48
C GLU A 125 -4.06 12.47 11.38
N MET A 126 -4.83 13.48 11.02
CA MET A 126 -4.44 14.46 9.99
C MET A 126 -3.07 15.13 10.25
N TYR A 127 -2.58 15.10 11.49
CA TYR A 127 -1.23 15.57 11.83
C TYR A 127 -0.12 14.80 11.10
N LYS A 128 -0.36 13.55 10.65
CA LYS A 128 0.60 12.76 9.86
C LYS A 128 0.97 13.47 8.56
N ILE A 129 0.01 14.17 7.94
CA ILE A 129 0.22 14.94 6.70
C ILE A 129 1.20 16.09 6.95
N ASP A 130 1.04 16.82 8.05
CA ASP A 130 1.97 17.89 8.44
C ASP A 130 3.38 17.36 8.74
N MET A 131 3.51 16.17 9.31
CA MET A 131 4.80 15.53 9.55
C MET A 131 5.48 15.18 8.23
N ILE A 132 4.76 14.63 7.27
CA ILE A 132 5.28 14.28 5.94
C ILE A 132 5.67 15.54 5.17
N ARG A 133 4.84 16.59 5.21
CA ARG A 133 5.15 17.89 4.62
C ARG A 133 6.47 18.46 5.15
N LYS A 134 6.63 18.51 6.47
CA LYS A 134 7.85 19.02 7.11
C LYS A 134 9.09 18.19 6.74
N ARG A 135 8.94 16.88 6.63
CA ARG A 135 10.04 16.02 6.18
C ARG A 135 10.42 16.34 4.74
N TYR A 136 9.46 16.42 3.83
CA TYR A 136 9.69 16.79 2.44
C TYR A 136 10.41 18.14 2.32
N GLU A 137 9.95 19.16 3.05
CA GLU A 137 10.56 20.48 3.09
C GLU A 137 12.03 20.42 3.60
N ASN A 138 12.30 19.62 4.63
CA ASN A 138 13.65 19.42 5.15
C ASN A 138 14.56 18.68 4.18
N ASP A 139 14.06 17.60 3.54
CA ASP A 139 14.82 16.83 2.55
C ASP A 139 15.21 17.72 1.36
N CYS A 140 14.31 18.60 0.90
CA CYS A 140 14.59 19.56 -0.15
C CYS A 140 15.68 20.58 0.28
N LEU A 141 15.61 21.10 1.51
CA LEU A 141 16.60 22.06 2.05
C LEU A 141 17.97 21.41 2.20
N ASP A 142 18.02 20.18 2.72
CA ASP A 142 19.28 19.44 2.90
C ASP A 142 19.94 19.15 1.57
N ALA A 143 19.17 18.85 0.52
CA ALA A 143 19.69 18.64 -0.80
C ALA A 143 20.23 19.90 -1.46
N GLU A 144 19.54 21.02 -1.35
CA GLU A 144 20.05 22.31 -1.81
C GLU A 144 21.39 22.65 -1.14
N TYR A 145 21.51 22.34 0.15
CA TYR A 145 22.74 22.58 0.91
C TYR A 145 23.88 21.67 0.49
N GLN A 146 23.59 20.39 0.24
CA GLN A 146 24.60 19.38 -0.13
C GLN A 146 24.87 19.35 -1.63
N LYS A 147 24.10 20.05 -2.45
CA LYS A 147 24.12 20.01 -3.92
C LYS A 147 23.86 18.60 -4.48
N ASP A 148 23.15 17.79 -3.74
CA ASP A 148 22.75 16.46 -4.15
C ASP A 148 21.43 16.54 -4.96
N GLU A 149 21.29 15.66 -5.96
CA GLU A 149 20.01 15.48 -6.61
C GLU A 149 19.06 14.77 -5.64
N VAL A 150 18.12 15.50 -5.07
CA VAL A 150 17.01 14.87 -4.33
C VAL A 150 16.11 14.21 -5.35
N ILE A 151 15.82 12.94 -5.13
CA ILE A 151 14.66 12.31 -5.77
C ILE A 151 13.46 12.69 -4.91
N PRO A 152 12.64 13.68 -5.34
CA PRO A 152 11.47 14.05 -4.56
C PRO A 152 10.53 12.86 -4.52
N PHE A 153 10.04 12.51 -3.34
CA PHE A 153 9.00 11.50 -3.23
C PHE A 153 7.62 12.10 -3.49
N ARG A 154 6.73 11.29 -4.06
CA ARG A 154 5.31 11.61 -4.16
C ARG A 154 4.58 11.01 -2.98
N SER A 155 3.83 11.82 -2.24
CA SER A 155 3.01 11.35 -1.13
C SER A 155 1.68 10.81 -1.64
N VAL A 156 1.27 9.64 -1.18
CA VAL A 156 -0.06 9.08 -1.42
C VAL A 156 -0.78 9.01 -0.08
N PHE A 157 -1.69 9.95 0.17
CA PHE A 157 -2.51 9.96 1.37
C PHE A 157 -3.78 9.15 1.15
N MET A 158 -3.92 8.07 1.89
CA MET A 158 -5.02 7.12 1.75
C MET A 158 -6.00 7.25 2.90
N PHE A 159 -7.28 7.27 2.59
CA PHE A 159 -8.36 7.36 3.56
C PHE A 159 -9.41 6.29 3.31
N GLY A 160 -9.87 5.62 4.37
CA GLY A 160 -11.05 4.78 4.31
C GLY A 160 -12.26 5.56 4.79
N VAL A 161 -13.29 5.71 3.96
CA VAL A 161 -14.54 6.41 4.30
C VAL A 161 -15.73 5.47 4.28
N LYS A 162 -16.71 5.78 5.13
CA LYS A 162 -17.98 5.05 5.24
C LYS A 162 -19.15 5.84 4.68
N THR A 163 -19.02 7.16 4.61
CA THR A 163 -20.08 8.08 4.18
C THR A 163 -19.52 9.18 3.29
N ASP A 164 -20.41 9.78 2.48
CA ASP A 164 -20.06 10.93 1.64
C ASP A 164 -19.74 12.19 2.47
N GLU A 165 -20.23 12.25 3.71
CA GLU A 165 -19.91 13.32 4.64
C GLU A 165 -18.46 13.27 5.08
N GLU A 166 -17.94 12.05 5.41
CA GLU A 166 -16.53 11.86 5.76
C GLU A 166 -15.62 12.23 4.59
N GLU A 167 -15.99 11.84 3.36
CA GLU A 167 -15.25 12.24 2.15
C GLU A 167 -15.15 13.75 2.01
N ARG A 168 -16.30 14.45 2.10
CA ARG A 168 -16.32 15.92 2.01
C ARG A 168 -15.48 16.59 3.10
N GLU A 169 -15.53 16.06 4.33
CA GLU A 169 -14.73 16.57 5.43
C GLU A 169 -13.24 16.45 5.16
N ILE A 170 -12.79 15.32 4.58
CA ILE A 170 -11.39 15.11 4.20
C ILE A 170 -10.97 16.13 3.14
N LEU A 171 -11.75 16.26 2.07
CA LEU A 171 -11.44 17.18 0.96
C LEU A 171 -11.41 18.64 1.43
N ASP A 172 -12.37 19.06 2.27
CA ASP A 172 -12.40 20.39 2.86
C ASP A 172 -11.18 20.69 3.74
N LYS A 173 -10.70 19.67 4.49
CA LYS A 173 -9.48 19.80 5.30
C LYS A 173 -8.25 19.98 4.43
N PHE A 174 -8.10 19.18 3.37
CA PHE A 174 -6.99 19.30 2.43
C PHE A 174 -6.97 20.65 1.72
N GLU A 175 -8.11 21.13 1.25
CA GLU A 175 -8.20 22.46 0.63
C GLU A 175 -7.70 23.56 1.57
N LYS A 176 -8.08 23.49 2.85
CA LYS A 176 -7.64 24.45 3.88
C LYS A 176 -6.16 24.33 4.24
N MET A 177 -5.58 23.12 4.13
CA MET A 177 -4.15 22.90 4.41
C MET A 177 -3.24 23.53 3.35
N ASN A 178 -3.75 23.76 2.14
CA ASN A 178 -2.98 24.32 1.01
C ASN A 178 -1.60 23.67 0.87
N LEU A 179 -1.59 22.32 0.75
CA LEU A 179 -0.38 21.51 0.77
C LEU A 179 0.45 21.74 -0.50
N GLN A 180 1.71 22.17 -0.34
CA GLN A 180 2.62 22.55 -1.44
C GLN A 180 3.66 21.44 -1.75
N ILE A 181 3.30 20.18 -1.60
CA ILE A 181 4.15 19.04 -1.98
C ILE A 181 3.44 18.18 -3.02
N PRO A 182 4.17 17.48 -3.90
CA PRO A 182 3.54 16.56 -4.85
C PRO A 182 2.79 15.45 -4.10
N HIS A 183 1.49 15.35 -4.32
CA HIS A 183 0.68 14.37 -3.62
C HIS A 183 -0.55 13.90 -4.40
N SER A 184 -1.04 12.75 -4.00
CA SER A 184 -2.36 12.23 -4.36
C SER A 184 -3.17 11.95 -3.10
N ILE A 185 -4.48 12.22 -3.15
CA ILE A 185 -5.44 11.86 -2.13
C ILE A 185 -6.25 10.69 -2.68
N VAL A 186 -6.23 9.57 -2.00
CA VAL A 186 -6.95 8.34 -2.40
C VAL A 186 -8.00 8.04 -1.35
N ILE A 187 -9.26 8.09 -1.75
CA ILE A 187 -10.40 7.86 -0.87
C ILE A 187 -11.05 6.52 -1.22
N PHE A 188 -10.90 5.56 -0.33
CA PHE A 188 -11.48 4.22 -0.46
C PHE A 188 -12.89 4.18 0.11
N HIS A 189 -13.86 3.91 -0.74
CA HIS A 189 -15.28 3.74 -0.38
C HIS A 189 -15.55 2.29 0.01
N SER A 190 -14.96 1.83 1.11
CA SER A 190 -15.17 0.46 1.57
C SER A 190 -15.38 0.39 3.07
N LYS A 191 -16.35 -0.42 3.47
CA LYS A 191 -16.55 -0.77 4.88
C LYS A 191 -15.57 -1.84 5.35
N ASN A 192 -14.95 -2.56 4.40
CA ASN A 192 -14.06 -3.69 4.69
C ASN A 192 -12.83 -3.62 3.76
N PRO A 193 -11.60 -3.46 4.32
CA PRO A 193 -10.38 -3.41 3.52
C PRO A 193 -10.03 -4.75 2.85
N ILE A 194 -10.69 -5.85 3.22
CA ILE A 194 -10.46 -7.18 2.67
C ILE A 194 -11.03 -7.31 1.26
N THR A 195 -12.18 -6.69 1.00
CA THR A 195 -12.76 -6.67 -0.35
C THR A 195 -12.10 -5.59 -1.19
N LYS A 196 -11.87 -5.87 -2.48
CA LYS A 196 -11.32 -4.88 -3.42
C LYS A 196 -12.12 -3.57 -3.34
N PRO A 197 -11.55 -2.49 -2.78
CA PRO A 197 -12.30 -1.27 -2.61
C PRO A 197 -12.36 -0.49 -3.92
N ASN A 198 -13.50 0.14 -4.18
CA ASN A 198 -13.54 1.25 -5.12
C ASN A 198 -12.89 2.46 -4.46
N TYR A 199 -12.15 3.26 -5.23
CA TYR A 199 -11.57 4.49 -4.71
C TYR A 199 -11.65 5.63 -5.72
N THR A 200 -11.65 6.85 -5.20
CA THR A 200 -11.51 8.09 -5.97
C THR A 200 -10.13 8.68 -5.69
N GLU A 201 -9.44 9.15 -6.71
CA GLU A 201 -8.13 9.79 -6.58
C GLU A 201 -8.18 11.24 -7.05
N PHE A 202 -7.56 12.10 -6.26
CA PHE A 202 -7.33 13.51 -6.55
C PHE A 202 -5.82 13.74 -6.53
N SER A 203 -5.23 14.18 -7.65
CA SER A 203 -3.79 14.45 -7.74
C SER A 203 -3.53 15.94 -7.88
N ILE A 204 -2.51 16.42 -7.18
CA ILE A 204 -1.94 17.76 -7.32
C ILE A 204 -0.49 17.57 -7.76
N GLU A 205 -0.16 18.09 -8.94
CA GLU A 205 1.18 18.05 -9.52
C GLU A 205 2.04 19.21 -9.03
#